data_0dd8638a1bacb2d8f83704450f3567ec
#
_entry.id   0dd8638a1bacb2d8f83704450f3567ec
#
_cell.length_a   1.000
_cell.length_b   1.000
_cell.length_c   1.000
_cell.angle_alpha   90.00
_cell.angle_beta   90.00
_cell.angle_gamma   90.00
#
_symmetry.space_group_name_H-M   'P 1'
#
loop_
_entity.id
_entity.type
_entity.pdbx_description
1 polymer ?
#
loop_
_entity_poly.entity_id
_entity_poly.type
_entity_poly.pdbx_seq_one_letter_code
_entity_poly.pdbx_strand_id
1 'polypeptide(L)'
;MLALVVLIGFIVLAVITPWISNRSDFAIINTGGNPKSSHPTGHFLLGTDNYGRSVALQVLWGARVSLYVGLVATVITVLIGTLVGVTAGFFGRWLDALLMRVTDWFLVIPFLPLAIVLASVLERGLLTIAFVIGITSWPSTARLVRSQVLSVRERLYVDRARSLGAGRLHIVRRHIL
;
A
#
# COMPACT_ATOMS: atom_id res chain seq x y z
N MET A 1 -4.38 20.67 -6.60
CA MET A 1 -3.01 21.15 -6.66
C MET A 1 -2.31 21.11 -5.29
N LEU A 2 -2.90 21.65 -4.20
CA LEU A 2 -2.30 21.65 -2.87
C LEU A 2 -1.92 20.25 -2.37
N ALA A 3 -2.82 19.26 -2.50
CA ALA A 3 -2.55 17.87 -2.09
C ALA A 3 -1.37 17.24 -2.83
N LEU A 4 -1.20 17.54 -4.10
CA LEU A 4 -0.06 17.05 -4.90
C LEU A 4 1.25 17.68 -4.44
N VAL A 5 1.26 18.96 -4.12
CA VAL A 5 2.43 19.68 -3.58
C VAL A 5 2.83 19.07 -2.23
N VAL A 6 1.86 18.83 -1.34
CA VAL A 6 2.11 18.19 -0.04
C VAL A 6 2.68 16.79 -0.22
N LEU A 7 2.10 15.98 -1.12
CA LEU A 7 2.60 14.63 -1.39
C LEU A 7 4.03 14.64 -1.94
N ILE A 8 4.31 15.50 -2.91
CA ILE A 8 5.67 15.65 -3.46
C ILE A 8 6.62 16.10 -2.36
N GLY A 9 6.23 17.07 -1.52
CA GLY A 9 7.01 17.51 -0.38
C GLY A 9 7.39 16.37 0.57
N PHE A 10 6.43 15.51 0.92
CA PHE A 10 6.69 14.31 1.74
C PHE A 10 7.64 13.32 1.07
N ILE A 11 7.47 13.07 -0.23
CA ILE A 11 8.37 12.19 -1.00
C ILE A 11 9.79 12.75 -1.01
N VAL A 12 9.94 14.03 -1.29
CA VAL A 12 11.26 14.72 -1.31
C VAL A 12 11.92 14.63 0.07
N LEU A 13 11.19 14.94 1.13
CA LEU A 13 11.70 14.84 2.49
C LEU A 13 12.13 13.40 2.84
N ALA A 14 11.34 12.40 2.48
CA ALA A 14 11.66 11.00 2.73
C ALA A 14 12.93 10.54 1.96
N VAL A 15 13.15 11.05 0.74
CA VAL A 15 14.35 10.75 -0.07
C VAL A 15 15.58 11.43 0.49
N ILE A 16 15.46 12.69 0.92
CA ILE A 16 16.61 13.51 1.38
C ILE A 16 17.01 13.14 2.83
N THR A 17 16.10 12.61 3.64
CA THR A 17 16.32 12.28 5.06
C THR A 17 17.66 11.59 5.35
N PRO A 18 18.14 10.56 4.61
CA PRO A 18 19.41 9.90 4.91
C PRO A 18 20.64 10.77 4.71
N TRP A 19 20.53 11.86 3.94
CA TRP A 19 21.63 12.82 3.71
C TRP A 19 21.65 13.92 4.77
N ILE A 20 20.51 14.16 5.43
CA ILE A 20 20.39 15.18 6.50
C ILE A 20 20.78 14.60 7.85
N SER A 21 20.42 13.34 8.14
CA SER A 21 20.67 12.70 9.44
C SER A 21 20.86 11.20 9.31
N ASN A 22 21.64 10.64 10.24
CA ASN A 22 21.76 9.20 10.38
C ASN A 22 20.66 8.65 11.28
N ARG A 23 20.29 7.39 11.06
CA ARG A 23 19.28 6.71 11.88
C ARG A 23 19.71 6.56 13.36
N SER A 24 21.00 6.62 13.63
CA SER A 24 21.58 6.63 14.96
C SER A 24 21.33 7.92 15.74
N ASP A 25 21.07 9.04 15.06
CA ASP A 25 20.94 10.37 15.69
C ASP A 25 19.72 10.48 16.61
N PHE A 26 18.71 9.62 16.44
CA PHE A 26 17.56 9.53 17.32
C PHE A 26 17.47 8.20 18.08
N ALA A 27 18.53 7.40 18.09
CA ALA A 27 18.58 6.21 18.94
C ALA A 27 18.68 6.63 20.41
N ILE A 28 17.95 5.95 21.29
CA ILE A 28 17.89 6.27 22.72
C ILE A 28 19.29 6.34 23.36
N ILE A 29 20.22 5.53 22.89
CA ILE A 29 21.62 5.47 23.37
C ILE A 29 22.36 6.80 23.13
N ASN A 30 22.02 7.50 22.04
CA ASN A 30 22.70 8.72 21.63
C ASN A 30 22.05 10.02 22.17
N THR A 31 20.94 9.89 22.92
CA THR A 31 20.17 11.02 23.42
C THR A 31 20.40 11.35 24.90
N GLY A 32 21.39 10.72 25.54
CA GLY A 32 21.61 10.81 27.00
C GLY A 32 21.91 12.22 27.56
N GLY A 33 22.24 13.19 26.72
CA GLY A 33 22.45 14.59 27.10
C GLY A 33 21.34 15.56 26.67
N ASN A 34 20.35 15.08 25.93
CA ASN A 34 19.29 15.94 25.41
C ASN A 34 18.19 16.22 26.45
N PRO A 35 17.58 17.41 26.45
CA PRO A 35 16.43 17.69 27.31
C PRO A 35 15.27 16.75 26.94
N LYS A 36 14.59 16.22 27.95
CA LYS A 36 13.42 15.36 27.79
C LYS A 36 12.15 16.21 27.73
N SER A 37 11.25 15.86 26.82
CA SER A 37 9.94 16.55 26.64
C SER A 37 10.09 18.08 26.53
N SER A 38 11.11 18.53 25.82
CA SER A 38 11.34 19.97 25.62
C SER A 38 10.40 20.54 24.58
N HIS A 39 10.03 21.80 24.76
CA HIS A 39 9.35 22.58 23.74
C HIS A 39 10.27 22.82 22.51
N PRO A 40 9.69 23.23 21.36
CA PRO A 40 10.49 23.64 20.19
C PRO A 40 11.56 24.66 20.56
N THR A 41 12.80 24.39 20.10
CA THR A 41 13.97 25.29 20.28
C THR A 41 14.73 25.39 18.98
N GLY A 42 15.71 26.27 18.89
CA GLY A 42 16.56 26.41 17.70
C GLY A 42 17.32 25.13 17.32
N HIS A 43 17.63 24.25 18.29
CA HIS A 43 18.27 22.96 18.06
C HIS A 43 17.25 21.83 17.80
N PHE A 44 16.05 21.92 18.37
CA PHE A 44 14.99 20.91 18.24
C PHE A 44 13.71 21.58 17.72
N LEU A 45 13.58 21.67 16.39
CA LEU A 45 12.50 22.40 15.72
C LEU A 45 11.09 22.03 16.19
N LEU A 46 10.84 20.74 16.50
CA LEU A 46 9.60 20.23 17.03
C LEU A 46 9.73 19.73 18.49
N GLY A 47 10.80 20.15 19.17
CA GLY A 47 11.08 19.69 20.52
C GLY A 47 11.59 18.24 20.58
N THR A 48 11.58 17.69 21.80
CA THR A 48 12.04 16.32 22.08
C THR A 48 10.93 15.51 22.78
N ASP A 49 11.00 14.21 22.63
CA ASP A 49 10.14 13.26 23.33
C ASP A 49 10.64 12.95 24.77
N ASN A 50 9.96 12.06 25.48
CA ASN A 50 10.30 11.62 26.84
C ASN A 50 11.69 10.95 26.96
N TYR A 51 12.29 10.56 25.82
CA TYR A 51 13.62 9.94 25.73
C TYR A 51 14.70 10.91 25.25
N GLY A 52 14.35 12.20 25.03
CA GLY A 52 15.26 13.20 24.48
C GLY A 52 15.51 13.08 22.98
N ARG A 53 14.69 12.32 22.23
CA ARG A 53 14.82 12.18 20.79
C ARG A 53 14.15 13.37 20.09
N SER A 54 14.79 13.90 19.04
CA SER A 54 14.20 14.96 18.23
C SER A 54 12.92 14.45 17.51
N VAL A 55 11.80 15.12 17.78
CA VAL A 55 10.51 14.82 17.14
C VAL A 55 10.58 15.10 15.64
N ALA A 56 11.28 16.13 15.20
CA ALA A 56 11.47 16.44 13.79
C ALA A 56 12.16 15.29 13.03
N LEU A 57 13.22 14.72 13.58
CA LEU A 57 13.92 13.56 12.98
C LEU A 57 13.04 12.32 12.95
N GLN A 58 12.26 12.09 14.01
CA GLN A 58 11.32 10.96 14.04
C GLN A 58 10.24 11.09 12.95
N VAL A 59 9.72 12.29 12.70
CA VAL A 59 8.75 12.54 11.61
C VAL A 59 9.40 12.30 10.25
N LEU A 60 10.61 12.77 10.00
CA LEU A 60 11.31 12.57 8.73
C LEU A 60 11.56 11.09 8.43
N TRP A 61 12.11 10.35 9.39
CA TRP A 61 12.34 8.92 9.24
C TRP A 61 11.04 8.11 9.18
N GLY A 62 10.02 8.53 9.97
CA GLY A 62 8.69 7.94 9.94
C GLY A 62 8.01 8.09 8.57
N ALA A 63 8.12 9.27 7.95
CA ALA A 63 7.61 9.51 6.60
C ALA A 63 8.21 8.55 5.58
N ARG A 64 9.53 8.33 5.62
CA ARG A 64 10.22 7.36 4.74
C ARG A 64 9.72 5.93 4.93
N VAL A 65 9.60 5.49 6.19
CA VAL A 65 9.11 4.15 6.52
C VAL A 65 7.68 3.97 6.06
N SER A 66 6.81 4.95 6.31
CA SER A 66 5.40 4.91 5.91
C SER A 66 5.23 4.86 4.39
N LEU A 67 6.00 5.67 3.65
CA LEU A 67 5.96 5.66 2.19
C LEU A 67 6.46 4.32 1.61
N TYR A 68 7.53 3.76 2.17
CA TYR A 68 8.04 2.46 1.74
C TYR A 68 7.02 1.34 1.97
N VAL A 69 6.49 1.24 3.19
CA VAL A 69 5.47 0.23 3.54
C VAL A 69 4.22 0.42 2.69
N GLY A 70 3.73 1.66 2.55
CA GLY A 70 2.56 1.98 1.75
C GLY A 70 2.74 1.63 0.27
N LEU A 71 3.90 1.95 -0.33
CA LEU A 71 4.19 1.63 -1.72
C LEU A 71 4.21 0.12 -1.96
N VAL A 72 4.96 -0.63 -1.15
CA VAL A 72 5.07 -2.09 -1.29
C VAL A 72 3.71 -2.76 -1.07
N ALA A 73 2.98 -2.37 -0.02
CA ALA A 73 1.64 -2.91 0.24
C ALA A 73 0.67 -2.60 -0.91
N THR A 74 0.70 -1.38 -1.46
CA THR A 74 -0.15 -1.00 -2.60
C THR A 74 0.18 -1.83 -3.84
N VAL A 75 1.46 -2.02 -4.16
CA VAL A 75 1.88 -2.85 -5.30
C VAL A 75 1.33 -4.27 -5.16
N ILE A 76 1.49 -4.90 -3.99
CA ILE A 76 0.97 -6.25 -3.73
C ILE A 76 -0.57 -6.28 -3.87
N THR A 77 -1.26 -5.34 -3.22
CA THR A 77 -2.72 -5.24 -3.24
C THR A 77 -3.26 -5.07 -4.66
N VAL A 78 -2.67 -4.14 -5.43
CA VAL A 78 -3.11 -3.86 -6.80
C VAL A 78 -2.80 -5.02 -7.73
N LEU A 79 -1.62 -5.63 -7.64
CA LEU A 79 -1.28 -6.79 -8.46
C LEU A 79 -2.24 -7.96 -8.22
N ILE A 80 -2.40 -8.39 -6.97
CA ILE A 80 -3.29 -9.52 -6.64
C ILE A 80 -4.74 -9.16 -6.98
N GLY A 81 -5.21 -7.98 -6.53
CA GLY A 81 -6.58 -7.53 -6.75
C GLY A 81 -6.93 -7.40 -8.23
N THR A 82 -6.03 -6.84 -9.04
CA THR A 82 -6.22 -6.73 -10.49
C THR A 82 -6.24 -8.10 -11.16
N LEU A 83 -5.29 -8.97 -10.86
CA LEU A 83 -5.26 -10.33 -11.42
C LEU A 83 -6.53 -11.10 -11.11
N VAL A 84 -6.96 -11.11 -9.85
CA VAL A 84 -8.19 -11.80 -9.42
C VAL A 84 -9.42 -11.14 -10.03
N GLY A 85 -9.53 -9.81 -9.95
CA GLY A 85 -10.68 -9.07 -10.45
C GLY A 85 -10.86 -9.16 -11.97
N VAL A 86 -9.76 -9.03 -12.74
CA VAL A 86 -9.81 -9.19 -14.21
C VAL A 86 -10.16 -10.63 -14.58
N THR A 87 -9.55 -11.61 -13.93
CA THR A 87 -9.82 -13.02 -14.22
C THR A 87 -11.28 -13.36 -13.91
N ALA A 88 -11.80 -12.96 -12.77
CA ALA A 88 -13.19 -13.20 -12.39
C ALA A 88 -14.16 -12.50 -13.36
N GLY A 89 -13.98 -11.19 -13.60
CA GLY A 89 -14.88 -10.40 -14.43
C GLY A 89 -14.86 -10.77 -15.91
N PHE A 90 -13.70 -11.11 -16.45
CA PHE A 90 -13.57 -11.41 -17.89
C PHE A 90 -13.98 -12.84 -18.23
N PHE A 91 -13.47 -13.83 -17.52
CA PHE A 91 -13.78 -15.24 -17.83
C PHE A 91 -15.14 -15.67 -17.29
N GLY A 92 -15.61 -15.08 -16.18
CA GLY A 92 -16.95 -15.30 -15.62
C GLY A 92 -17.21 -16.75 -15.19
N ARG A 93 -18.50 -17.14 -15.17
CA ARG A 93 -18.97 -18.51 -14.89
C ARG A 93 -18.42 -19.07 -13.56
N TRP A 94 -17.90 -20.31 -13.57
CA TRP A 94 -17.39 -20.98 -12.37
C TRP A 94 -16.13 -20.32 -11.79
N LEU A 95 -15.24 -19.74 -12.64
CA LEU A 95 -14.04 -19.02 -12.18
C LEU A 95 -14.43 -17.78 -11.36
N ASP A 96 -15.41 -17.04 -11.84
CA ASP A 96 -15.94 -15.89 -11.11
C ASP A 96 -16.50 -16.31 -9.76
N ALA A 97 -17.35 -17.35 -9.74
CA ALA A 97 -17.95 -17.85 -8.52
C ALA A 97 -16.87 -18.32 -7.51
N LEU A 98 -15.84 -19.04 -7.97
CA LEU A 98 -14.76 -19.54 -7.12
C LEU A 98 -13.92 -18.38 -6.55
N LEU A 99 -13.44 -17.48 -7.44
CA LEU A 99 -12.58 -16.37 -7.02
C LEU A 99 -13.31 -15.40 -6.09
N MET A 100 -14.59 -15.12 -6.35
CA MET A 100 -15.38 -14.28 -5.46
C MET A 100 -15.68 -14.98 -4.12
N ARG A 101 -15.87 -16.30 -4.10
CA ARG A 101 -16.02 -17.03 -2.84
C ARG A 101 -14.77 -16.92 -1.96
N VAL A 102 -13.58 -17.07 -2.56
CA VAL A 102 -12.31 -16.86 -1.84
C VAL A 102 -12.19 -15.40 -1.36
N THR A 103 -12.53 -14.44 -2.22
CA THR A 103 -12.54 -13.02 -1.88
C THR A 103 -13.48 -12.74 -0.69
N ASP A 104 -14.65 -13.36 -0.67
CA ASP A 104 -15.63 -13.21 0.41
C ASP A 104 -15.12 -13.76 1.74
N TRP A 105 -14.42 -14.90 1.73
CA TRP A 105 -13.80 -15.43 2.94
C TRP A 105 -12.81 -14.45 3.56
N PHE A 106 -11.94 -13.84 2.74
CA PHE A 106 -11.00 -12.82 3.22
C PHE A 106 -11.71 -11.58 3.79
N LEU A 107 -12.87 -11.20 3.25
CA LEU A 107 -13.61 -10.03 3.72
C LEU A 107 -14.44 -10.29 4.98
N VAL A 108 -14.80 -11.54 5.26
CA VAL A 108 -15.48 -11.92 6.50
C VAL A 108 -14.52 -11.92 7.69
N ILE A 109 -13.25 -12.24 7.46
CA ILE A 109 -12.25 -12.21 8.53
C ILE A 109 -11.91 -10.74 8.85
N PRO A 110 -12.08 -10.31 10.12
CA PRO A 110 -11.72 -8.95 10.47
C PRO A 110 -10.24 -8.66 10.19
N PHE A 111 -9.99 -7.57 9.46
CA PHE A 111 -8.64 -7.20 8.99
C PHE A 111 -7.58 -7.16 10.10
N LEU A 112 -7.89 -6.48 11.22
CA LEU A 112 -6.93 -6.31 12.32
C LEU A 112 -6.50 -7.63 12.98
N PRO A 113 -7.42 -8.53 13.39
CA PRO A 113 -7.04 -9.84 13.91
C PRO A 113 -6.19 -10.65 12.93
N LEU A 114 -6.58 -10.69 11.65
CA LEU A 114 -5.81 -11.39 10.63
C LEU A 114 -4.41 -10.82 10.47
N ALA A 115 -4.28 -9.50 10.41
CA ALA A 115 -2.99 -8.83 10.29
C ALA A 115 -2.08 -9.08 11.50
N ILE A 116 -2.64 -9.07 12.73
CA ILE A 116 -1.88 -9.36 13.96
C ILE A 116 -1.38 -10.81 13.98
N VAL A 117 -2.22 -11.77 13.63
CA VAL A 117 -1.83 -13.19 13.57
C VAL A 117 -0.72 -13.39 12.54
N LEU A 118 -0.86 -12.86 11.33
CA LEU A 118 0.17 -12.97 10.30
C LEU A 118 1.49 -12.31 10.74
N ALA A 119 1.42 -11.12 11.34
CA ALA A 119 2.60 -10.42 11.82
C ALA A 119 3.28 -11.12 13.02
N SER A 120 2.56 -11.92 13.79
CA SER A 120 3.12 -12.69 14.91
C SER A 120 3.86 -13.96 14.48
N VAL A 121 3.45 -14.55 13.37
CA VAL A 121 4.05 -15.79 12.81
C VAL A 121 5.24 -15.49 11.91
N LEU A 122 5.22 -14.37 11.21
CA LEU A 122 6.27 -13.97 10.27
C LEU A 122 7.43 -13.26 11.03
N GLU A 123 8.61 -13.27 10.43
CA GLU A 123 9.77 -12.52 10.96
C GLU A 123 9.47 -11.02 11.07
N ARG A 124 9.99 -10.38 12.10
CA ARG A 124 9.80 -8.94 12.34
C ARG A 124 10.57 -8.12 11.32
N GLY A 125 9.86 -7.28 10.56
CA GLY A 125 10.48 -6.41 9.58
C GLY A 125 9.48 -5.50 8.85
N LEU A 126 10.01 -4.46 8.20
CA LEU A 126 9.18 -3.53 7.41
C LEU A 126 8.53 -4.22 6.21
N LEU A 127 9.26 -5.14 5.56
CA LEU A 127 8.73 -5.94 4.45
C LEU A 127 7.58 -6.84 4.91
N THR A 128 7.70 -7.45 6.08
CA THR A 128 6.63 -8.27 6.65
C THR A 128 5.36 -7.47 6.88
N ILE A 129 5.48 -6.27 7.45
CA ILE A 129 4.32 -5.39 7.65
C ILE A 129 3.69 -5.03 6.30
N ALA A 130 4.50 -4.63 5.32
CA ALA A 130 4.01 -4.27 3.99
C ALA A 130 3.33 -5.46 3.29
N PHE A 131 3.91 -6.66 3.40
CA PHE A 131 3.35 -7.89 2.85
C PHE A 131 2.01 -8.24 3.50
N VAL A 132 1.94 -8.21 4.84
CA VAL A 132 0.70 -8.49 5.59
C VAL A 132 -0.41 -7.53 5.17
N ILE A 133 -0.14 -6.22 5.11
CA ILE A 133 -1.11 -5.23 4.66
C ILE A 133 -1.55 -5.53 3.21
N GLY A 134 -0.61 -5.79 2.32
CA GLY A 134 -0.88 -6.04 0.91
C GLY A 134 -1.73 -7.29 0.68
N ILE A 135 -1.38 -8.42 1.36
CA ILE A 135 -2.08 -9.69 1.19
C ILE A 135 -3.45 -9.74 1.89
N THR A 136 -3.72 -8.82 2.79
CA THR A 136 -5.03 -8.72 3.44
C THR A 136 -5.95 -7.69 2.78
N SER A 137 -5.42 -6.75 1.99
CA SER A 137 -6.19 -5.65 1.41
C SER A 137 -6.66 -5.88 -0.04
N TRP A 138 -6.13 -6.90 -0.75
CA TRP A 138 -6.46 -7.17 -2.15
C TRP A 138 -7.95 -7.47 -2.43
N PRO A 139 -8.77 -8.03 -1.48
CA PRO A 139 -10.14 -8.43 -1.79
C PRO A 139 -11.04 -7.27 -2.22
N SER A 140 -10.93 -6.12 -1.57
CA SER A 140 -11.67 -4.91 -1.95
C SER A 140 -11.30 -4.42 -3.35
N THR A 141 -10.00 -4.42 -3.67
CA THR A 141 -9.49 -4.08 -5.00
C THR A 141 -9.98 -5.07 -6.06
N ALA A 142 -9.99 -6.38 -5.76
CA ALA A 142 -10.48 -7.39 -6.68
C ALA A 142 -11.96 -7.19 -7.02
N ARG A 143 -12.82 -6.89 -6.05
CA ARG A 143 -14.24 -6.59 -6.28
C ARG A 143 -14.42 -5.34 -7.13
N LEU A 144 -13.66 -4.27 -6.85
CA LEU A 144 -13.70 -3.03 -7.62
C LEU A 144 -13.30 -3.28 -9.08
N VAL A 145 -12.16 -3.93 -9.30
CA VAL A 145 -11.67 -4.25 -10.65
C VAL A 145 -12.66 -5.16 -11.38
N ARG A 146 -13.19 -6.19 -10.72
CA ARG A 146 -14.22 -7.05 -11.31
C ARG A 146 -15.43 -6.28 -11.80
N SER A 147 -15.96 -5.37 -11.00
CA SER A 147 -17.14 -4.56 -11.39
C SER A 147 -16.86 -3.70 -12.63
N GLN A 148 -15.67 -3.11 -12.71
CA GLN A 148 -15.23 -2.36 -13.88
C GLN A 148 -15.08 -3.25 -15.11
N VAL A 149 -14.45 -4.42 -14.96
CA VAL A 149 -14.28 -5.39 -16.06
C VAL A 149 -15.62 -5.85 -16.61
N LEU A 150 -16.61 -6.13 -15.75
CA LEU A 150 -17.96 -6.50 -16.18
C LEU A 150 -18.61 -5.37 -17.01
N SER A 151 -18.50 -4.12 -16.56
CA SER A 151 -19.01 -2.95 -17.29
C SER A 151 -18.30 -2.75 -18.64
N VAL A 152 -16.97 -2.89 -18.67
CA VAL A 152 -16.17 -2.68 -19.91
C VAL A 152 -16.41 -3.81 -20.90
N ARG A 153 -16.56 -5.04 -20.44
CA ARG A 153 -16.78 -6.23 -21.29
C ARG A 153 -18.04 -6.12 -22.15
N GLU A 154 -19.04 -5.37 -21.70
CA GLU A 154 -20.33 -5.17 -22.39
C GLU A 154 -20.32 -3.94 -23.33
N ARG A 155 -19.18 -3.27 -23.48
CA ARG A 155 -19.06 -2.11 -24.38
C ARG A 155 -19.00 -2.54 -25.85
N LEU A 156 -19.66 -1.77 -26.72
CA LEU A 156 -19.73 -2.03 -28.17
C LEU A 156 -18.37 -2.18 -28.85
N TYR A 157 -17.36 -1.47 -28.40
CA TYR A 157 -16.00 -1.60 -28.99
C TYR A 157 -15.35 -2.95 -28.68
N VAL A 158 -15.67 -3.55 -27.52
CA VAL A 158 -15.19 -4.90 -27.17
C VAL A 158 -15.88 -5.95 -28.05
N ASP A 159 -17.18 -5.80 -28.29
CA ASP A 159 -17.92 -6.71 -29.18
C ASP A 159 -17.44 -6.59 -30.63
N ARG A 160 -17.17 -5.38 -31.11
CA ARG A 160 -16.57 -5.16 -32.44
C ARG A 160 -15.19 -5.82 -32.55
N ALA A 161 -14.31 -5.65 -31.54
CA ALA A 161 -13.02 -6.30 -31.53
C ALA A 161 -13.15 -7.83 -31.57
N ARG A 162 -14.12 -8.39 -30.83
CA ARG A 162 -14.42 -9.83 -30.84
C ARG A 162 -14.93 -10.32 -32.20
N SER A 163 -15.81 -9.57 -32.84
CA SER A 163 -16.33 -9.88 -34.19
C SER A 163 -15.25 -9.83 -35.26
N LEU A 164 -14.20 -9.02 -35.06
CA LEU A 164 -13.03 -8.95 -35.93
C LEU A 164 -11.98 -10.05 -35.62
N GLY A 165 -12.30 -11.01 -34.74
CA GLY A 165 -11.43 -12.14 -34.42
C GLY A 165 -10.39 -11.89 -33.33
N ALA A 166 -10.49 -10.80 -32.56
CA ALA A 166 -9.57 -10.52 -31.47
C ALA A 166 -9.64 -11.63 -30.40
N GLY A 167 -8.49 -12.23 -30.08
CA GLY A 167 -8.39 -13.25 -29.05
C GLY A 167 -8.64 -12.70 -27.63
N ARG A 168 -9.03 -13.59 -26.71
CA ARG A 168 -9.37 -13.21 -25.31
C ARG A 168 -8.27 -12.43 -24.61
N LEU A 169 -7.02 -12.88 -24.72
CA LEU A 169 -5.87 -12.20 -24.10
C LEU A 169 -5.60 -10.82 -24.70
N HIS A 170 -5.80 -10.68 -26.03
CA HIS A 170 -5.70 -9.40 -26.73
C HIS A 170 -6.73 -8.41 -26.18
N ILE A 171 -7.97 -8.84 -26.02
CA ILE A 171 -9.06 -8.00 -25.46
C ILE A 171 -8.73 -7.57 -24.05
N VAL A 172 -8.26 -8.49 -23.19
CA VAL A 172 -7.88 -8.15 -21.81
C VAL A 172 -6.77 -7.10 -21.77
N ARG A 173 -5.69 -7.29 -22.54
CA ARG A 173 -4.51 -6.40 -22.49
C ARG A 173 -4.72 -5.06 -23.21
N ARG A 174 -5.59 -4.98 -24.19
CA ARG A 174 -5.75 -3.79 -25.04
C ARG A 174 -7.01 -2.97 -24.73
N HIS A 175 -8.03 -3.61 -24.18
CA HIS A 175 -9.35 -2.99 -24.01
C HIS A 175 -9.86 -2.99 -22.57
N ILE A 176 -9.30 -3.84 -21.67
CA ILE A 176 -9.73 -3.93 -20.28
C ILE A 176 -8.68 -3.34 -19.32
N LEU A 177 -7.39 -3.64 -19.52
CA LEU A 177 -6.27 -3.05 -18.77
C LEU A 177 -5.73 -1.80 -19.47
#